data_20f6eff0316ded36957588e163f3af42
#
_entry.id   20f6eff0316ded36957588e163f3af42
#
_cell.length_a   1.000
_cell.length_b   1.000
_cell.length_c   1.000
_cell.angle_alpha   90.00
_cell.angle_beta   90.00
_cell.angle_gamma   90.00
#
_symmetry.space_group_name_H-M   'P 1'
#
loop_
_entity.id
_entity.type
_entity.pdbx_description
1 polymer ?
#
loop_
_entity_poly.entity_id
_entity_poly.type
_entity_poly.pdbx_seq_one_letter_code
_entity_poly.pdbx_strand_id
1 'polypeptide(L)'
;FLVYLLIFGGAVVILISLGITESQVMGFTGLTQMLITYFQLCIAILPVFILITTVRTVVGERESNVLEYLLSMPIPLGAYYWGKLSARFLVVFLPVFAALAFSVAWGTLQNLAVPWQAVSYYTLMLATLSWCFLGLGMLLSTLVRKQEWALGLAFLSWLLLLLFLDAILIGVMLQH
;
A
#
# COMPACT_ATOMS: atom_id res chain seq x y z
N PHE A 1 3.76 10.45 -5.72
CA PHE A 1 2.97 9.87 -6.80
C PHE A 1 3.83 9.13 -7.82
N LEU A 2 4.81 9.79 -8.47
CA LEU A 2 5.67 9.18 -9.50
C LEU A 2 6.38 7.91 -9.02
N VAL A 3 6.93 7.91 -7.80
CA VAL A 3 7.62 6.75 -7.23
C VAL A 3 6.68 5.55 -7.10
N TYR A 4 5.46 5.76 -6.60
CA TYR A 4 4.46 4.70 -6.51
C TYR A 4 4.06 4.18 -7.89
N LEU A 5 3.86 5.09 -8.86
CA LEU A 5 3.51 4.72 -10.23
C LEU A 5 4.63 3.90 -10.89
N LEU A 6 5.89 4.27 -10.69
CA LEU A 6 7.04 3.53 -11.24
C LEU A 6 7.17 2.14 -10.62
N ILE A 7 7.00 2.01 -9.29
CA ILE A 7 7.13 0.73 -8.61
C ILE A 7 5.98 -0.20 -8.97
N PHE A 8 4.75 0.23 -8.78
CA PHE A 8 3.59 -0.64 -8.99
C PHE A 8 3.24 -0.81 -10.48
N GLY A 9 3.37 0.24 -11.29
CA GLY A 9 3.24 0.15 -12.74
C GLY A 9 4.36 -0.67 -13.38
N GLY A 10 5.60 -0.47 -12.94
CA GLY A 10 6.76 -1.26 -13.36
C GLY A 10 6.62 -2.74 -13.02
N ALA A 11 6.10 -3.06 -11.82
CA ALA A 11 5.82 -4.43 -11.44
C ALA A 11 4.84 -5.13 -12.41
N VAL A 12 3.78 -4.44 -12.82
CA VAL A 12 2.83 -4.98 -13.82
C VAL A 12 3.52 -5.22 -15.17
N VAL A 13 4.31 -4.26 -15.64
CA VAL A 13 5.04 -4.42 -16.91
C VAL A 13 6.01 -5.60 -16.85
N ILE A 14 6.72 -5.79 -15.72
CA ILE A 14 7.62 -6.94 -15.52
C ILE A 14 6.83 -8.25 -15.53
N LEU A 15 5.70 -8.34 -14.84
CA LEU A 15 4.86 -9.54 -14.83
C LEU A 15 4.33 -9.89 -16.23
N ILE A 16 3.96 -8.90 -17.02
CA ILE A 16 3.56 -9.09 -18.43
C ILE A 16 4.76 -9.59 -19.25
N SER A 17 5.94 -8.98 -19.10
CA SER A 17 7.14 -9.35 -19.86
C SER A 17 7.66 -10.75 -19.52
N LEU A 18 7.41 -11.24 -18.32
CA LEU A 18 7.73 -12.61 -17.91
C LEU A 18 6.77 -13.67 -18.48
N GLY A 19 5.78 -13.26 -19.28
CA GLY A 19 4.82 -14.18 -19.91
C GLY A 19 3.88 -14.88 -18.92
N ILE A 20 3.72 -14.34 -17.70
CA ILE A 20 2.87 -14.96 -16.67
C ILE A 20 1.40 -15.00 -17.11
N THR A 21 1.00 -14.11 -18.02
CA THR A 21 -0.35 -14.07 -18.61
C THR A 21 -0.65 -15.27 -19.50
N GLU A 22 0.37 -15.92 -20.07
CA GLU A 22 0.19 -17.07 -20.98
C GLU A 22 0.33 -18.42 -20.26
N SER A 23 0.86 -18.43 -19.04
CA SER A 23 1.09 -19.67 -18.29
C SER A 23 -0.18 -20.15 -17.58
N GLN A 24 -0.57 -21.39 -17.81
CA GLN A 24 -1.57 -22.10 -16.99
C GLN A 24 -0.86 -22.82 -15.86
N VAL A 25 -0.87 -22.25 -14.66
CA VAL A 25 -0.31 -22.90 -13.47
C VAL A 25 -1.45 -23.29 -12.53
N MET A 26 -1.50 -24.55 -12.14
CA MET A 26 -2.48 -25.10 -11.17
C MET A 26 -3.96 -24.87 -11.52
N GLY A 27 -4.32 -24.85 -12.81
CA GLY A 27 -5.72 -24.69 -13.24
C GLY A 27 -6.25 -23.25 -13.21
N PHE A 28 -5.42 -22.27 -12.88
CA PHE A 28 -5.77 -20.86 -12.98
C PHE A 28 -5.48 -20.34 -14.38
N THR A 29 -6.32 -19.40 -14.85
CA THR A 29 -6.02 -18.64 -16.08
C THR A 29 -4.78 -17.77 -15.87
N GLY A 30 -3.97 -17.55 -16.90
CA GLY A 30 -2.76 -16.74 -16.79
C GLY A 30 -2.99 -15.35 -16.19
N LEU A 31 -4.13 -14.71 -16.49
CA LEU A 31 -4.51 -13.43 -15.88
C LEU A 31 -4.72 -13.54 -14.37
N THR A 32 -5.37 -14.61 -13.89
CA THR A 32 -5.59 -14.82 -12.45
C THR A 32 -4.26 -14.99 -11.71
N GLN A 33 -3.33 -15.75 -12.27
CA GLN A 33 -1.99 -15.92 -11.70
C GLN A 33 -1.20 -14.60 -11.65
N MET A 34 -1.27 -13.80 -12.70
CA MET A 34 -0.67 -12.48 -12.74
C MET A 34 -1.23 -11.57 -11.65
N LEU A 35 -2.55 -11.54 -11.47
CA LEU A 35 -3.21 -10.74 -10.45
C LEU A 35 -2.81 -11.19 -9.04
N ILE A 36 -2.80 -12.49 -8.76
CA ILE A 36 -2.36 -13.04 -7.46
C ILE A 36 -0.93 -12.61 -7.16
N THR A 37 0.00 -12.76 -8.11
CA THR A 37 1.40 -12.36 -7.93
C THR A 37 1.53 -10.85 -7.70
N TYR A 38 0.78 -10.03 -8.45
CA TYR A 38 0.74 -8.59 -8.25
C TYR A 38 0.24 -8.22 -6.85
N PHE A 39 -0.83 -8.87 -6.36
CA PHE A 39 -1.36 -8.61 -5.02
C PHE A 39 -0.39 -9.03 -3.91
N GLN A 40 0.28 -10.17 -4.04
CA GLN A 40 1.31 -10.60 -3.10
C GLN A 40 2.43 -9.56 -2.99
N LEU A 41 2.87 -9.04 -4.13
CA LEU A 41 3.90 -7.99 -4.18
C LEU A 41 3.40 -6.68 -3.55
N CYS A 42 2.15 -6.30 -3.82
CA CYS A 42 1.53 -5.13 -3.18
C CYS A 42 1.44 -5.28 -1.66
N ILE A 43 1.00 -6.42 -1.14
CA ILE A 43 0.89 -6.68 0.31
C ILE A 43 2.25 -6.58 0.99
N ALA A 44 3.32 -7.06 0.34
CA ALA A 44 4.67 -7.03 0.91
C ALA A 44 5.30 -5.63 0.89
N ILE A 45 5.21 -4.92 -0.23
CA ILE A 45 5.97 -3.67 -0.46
C ILE A 45 5.18 -2.43 -0.03
N LEU A 46 3.87 -2.38 -0.27
CA LEU A 46 3.05 -1.20 -0.08
C LEU A 46 3.04 -0.68 1.37
N PRO A 47 2.95 -1.52 2.42
CA PRO A 47 2.99 -1.06 3.80
C PRO A 47 4.28 -0.31 4.16
N VAL A 48 5.43 -0.81 3.69
CA VAL A 48 6.74 -0.19 3.94
C VAL A 48 6.79 1.22 3.35
N PHE A 49 6.41 1.34 2.08
CA PHE A 49 6.40 2.63 1.40
C PHE A 49 5.42 3.62 2.03
N ILE A 50 4.23 3.15 2.41
CA ILE A 50 3.25 3.98 3.11
C ILE A 50 3.83 4.50 4.41
N LEU A 51 4.39 3.62 5.25
CA LEU A 51 4.97 4.01 6.53
C LEU A 51 6.10 5.02 6.36
N ILE A 52 7.07 4.74 5.49
CA ILE A 52 8.21 5.64 5.24
C ILE A 52 7.76 7.03 4.79
N THR A 53 6.81 7.10 3.88
CA THR A 53 6.34 8.38 3.34
C THR A 53 5.42 9.13 4.29
N THR A 54 4.61 8.39 5.07
CA THR A 54 3.60 9.01 5.96
C THR A 54 4.20 9.49 7.27
N VAL A 55 5.15 8.73 7.83
CA VAL A 55 5.82 9.09 9.09
C VAL A 55 6.53 10.43 8.99
N ARG A 56 7.12 10.77 7.85
CA ARG A 56 7.77 12.07 7.62
C ARG A 56 6.80 13.26 7.59
N THR A 57 5.52 13.01 7.49
CA THR A 57 4.54 14.06 7.18
C THR A 57 4.34 15.04 8.32
N VAL A 58 4.13 14.58 9.55
CA VAL A 58 3.88 15.46 10.71
C VAL A 58 5.20 15.85 11.39
N VAL A 59 6.12 14.87 11.51
CA VAL A 59 7.44 15.13 12.12
C VAL A 59 8.22 16.16 11.32
N GLY A 60 8.20 16.08 9.97
CA GLY A 60 8.89 17.04 9.11
C GLY A 60 8.32 18.46 9.23
N GLU A 61 7.00 18.61 9.39
CA GLU A 61 6.38 19.92 9.64
C GLU A 61 6.67 20.48 11.03
N ARG A 62 6.84 19.58 12.02
CA ARG A 62 7.27 19.97 13.36
C ARG A 62 8.72 20.43 13.36
N GLU A 63 9.63 19.73 12.70
CA GLU A 63 11.04 20.11 12.59
C GLU A 63 11.26 21.41 11.83
N SER A 64 10.39 21.71 10.85
CA SER A 64 10.45 22.96 10.06
C SER A 64 9.65 24.12 10.67
N ASN A 65 9.07 23.96 11.88
CA ASN A 65 8.19 24.92 12.57
C ASN A 65 6.93 25.30 11.78
N VAL A 66 6.64 24.63 10.66
CA VAL A 66 5.43 24.85 9.87
C VAL A 66 4.19 24.42 10.62
N LEU A 67 4.31 23.40 11.48
CA LEU A 67 3.20 22.89 12.29
C LEU A 67 2.67 23.97 13.24
N GLU A 68 3.55 24.74 13.90
CA GLU A 68 3.15 25.81 14.82
C GLU A 68 2.41 26.92 14.08
N TYR A 69 2.86 27.26 12.88
CA TYR A 69 2.19 28.23 12.02
C TYR A 69 0.80 27.74 11.59
N LEU A 70 0.68 26.49 11.19
CA LEU A 70 -0.61 25.89 10.80
C LEU A 70 -1.60 25.83 11.96
N LEU A 71 -1.12 25.52 13.17
CA LEU A 71 -1.96 25.48 14.38
C LEU A 71 -2.38 26.87 14.87
N SER A 72 -1.71 27.94 14.48
CA SER A 72 -2.11 29.32 14.76
C SER A 72 -3.28 29.81 13.90
N MET A 73 -3.58 29.10 12.80
CA MET A 73 -4.74 29.39 11.97
C MET A 73 -6.03 28.86 12.61
N PRO A 74 -7.19 29.50 12.39
CA PRO A 74 -8.48 29.05 12.92
C PRO A 74 -9.03 27.84 12.16
N ILE A 75 -8.23 26.77 12.05
CA ILE A 75 -8.58 25.52 11.38
C ILE A 75 -8.79 24.44 12.44
N PRO A 76 -9.92 23.71 12.45
CA PRO A 76 -10.12 22.61 13.38
C PRO A 76 -9.10 21.48 13.10
N LEU A 77 -8.46 21.01 14.17
CA LEU A 77 -7.46 19.91 14.12
C LEU A 77 -7.95 18.68 13.36
N GLY A 78 -9.25 18.40 13.48
CA GLY A 78 -9.87 17.29 12.74
C GLY A 78 -9.81 17.47 11.22
N ALA A 79 -10.09 18.67 10.72
CA ALA A 79 -10.02 18.96 9.29
C ALA A 79 -8.58 18.85 8.75
N TYR A 80 -7.59 19.32 9.51
CA TYR A 80 -6.18 19.15 9.18
C TYR A 80 -5.78 17.67 9.07
N TYR A 81 -6.13 16.88 10.10
CA TYR A 81 -5.78 15.45 10.15
C TYR A 81 -6.43 14.66 9.00
N TRP A 82 -7.75 14.77 8.85
CA TRP A 82 -8.50 14.04 7.82
C TRP A 82 -8.14 14.50 6.41
N GLY A 83 -7.94 15.78 6.20
CA GLY A 83 -7.49 16.29 4.90
C GLY A 83 -6.13 15.72 4.49
N LYS A 84 -5.20 15.66 5.43
CA LYS A 84 -3.87 15.10 5.20
C LYS A 84 -3.88 13.60 4.95
N LEU A 85 -4.68 12.86 5.74
CA LEU A 85 -4.85 11.43 5.59
C LEU A 85 -5.47 11.08 4.23
N SER A 86 -6.54 11.78 3.83
CA SER A 86 -7.23 11.57 2.56
C SER A 86 -6.34 11.91 1.37
N ALA A 87 -5.61 13.02 1.42
CA ALA A 87 -4.67 13.39 0.37
C ALA A 87 -3.57 12.35 0.19
N ARG A 88 -3.03 11.82 1.28
CA ARG A 88 -2.03 10.75 1.26
C ARG A 88 -2.60 9.44 0.73
N PHE A 89 -3.82 9.09 1.13
CA PHE A 89 -4.49 7.91 0.60
C PHE A 89 -4.62 7.98 -0.92
N LEU A 90 -5.07 9.11 -1.47
CA LEU A 90 -5.19 9.29 -2.92
C LEU A 90 -3.83 9.17 -3.63
N VAL A 91 -2.77 9.78 -3.08
CA VAL A 91 -1.43 9.73 -3.67
C VAL A 91 -0.87 8.31 -3.72
N VAL A 92 -1.18 7.48 -2.74
CA VAL A 92 -0.73 6.08 -2.66
C VAL A 92 -1.63 5.15 -3.46
N PHE A 93 -2.92 5.25 -3.25
CA PHE A 93 -3.89 4.29 -3.78
C PHE A 93 -4.14 4.46 -5.28
N LEU A 94 -4.13 5.70 -5.79
CA LEU A 94 -4.42 5.97 -7.19
C LEU A 94 -3.42 5.31 -8.17
N PRO A 95 -2.09 5.34 -7.93
CA PRO A 95 -1.14 4.62 -8.78
C PRO A 95 -1.30 3.09 -8.72
N VAL A 96 -1.58 2.55 -7.52
CA VAL A 96 -1.80 1.10 -7.33
C VAL A 96 -3.06 0.67 -8.09
N PHE A 97 -4.13 1.45 -7.97
CA PHE A 97 -5.37 1.22 -8.68
C PHE A 97 -5.19 1.37 -10.20
N ALA A 98 -4.43 2.36 -10.67
CA ALA A 98 -4.14 2.56 -12.09
C ALA A 98 -3.35 1.37 -12.68
N ALA A 99 -2.38 0.85 -11.94
CA ALA A 99 -1.62 -0.34 -12.36
C ALA A 99 -2.51 -1.59 -12.42
N LEU A 100 -3.43 -1.76 -11.49
CA LEU A 100 -4.42 -2.84 -11.49
C LEU A 100 -5.39 -2.71 -12.66
N ALA A 101 -5.91 -1.51 -12.90
CA ALA A 101 -6.80 -1.23 -14.03
C ALA A 101 -6.09 -1.52 -15.37
N PHE A 102 -4.81 -1.16 -15.48
CA PHE A 102 -4.00 -1.48 -16.66
C PHE A 102 -3.84 -2.99 -16.85
N SER A 103 -3.59 -3.76 -15.76
CA SER A 103 -3.50 -5.22 -15.82
C SER A 103 -4.79 -5.87 -16.32
N VAL A 104 -5.93 -5.39 -15.82
CA VAL A 104 -7.26 -5.89 -16.25
C VAL A 104 -7.54 -5.52 -17.69
N ALA A 105 -7.25 -4.28 -18.10
CA ALA A 105 -7.40 -3.82 -19.47
C ALA A 105 -6.54 -4.66 -20.44
N TRP A 106 -5.29 -4.93 -20.08
CA TRP A 106 -4.41 -5.79 -20.85
C TRP A 106 -4.98 -7.20 -21.00
N GLY A 107 -5.47 -7.80 -19.90
CA GLY A 107 -6.08 -9.12 -19.92
C GLY A 107 -7.33 -9.18 -20.81
N THR A 108 -8.17 -8.15 -20.81
CA THR A 108 -9.34 -8.08 -21.70
C THR A 108 -8.95 -7.98 -23.18
N LEU A 109 -7.88 -7.26 -23.51
CA LEU A 109 -7.34 -7.19 -24.88
C LEU A 109 -6.84 -8.54 -25.40
N GLN A 110 -6.33 -9.38 -24.49
CA GLN A 110 -5.88 -10.74 -24.80
C GLN A 110 -7.04 -11.77 -24.78
N ASN A 111 -8.31 -11.33 -24.65
CA ASN A 111 -9.48 -12.19 -24.53
C ASN A 111 -9.42 -13.19 -23.35
N LEU A 112 -8.68 -12.85 -22.29
CA LEU A 112 -8.60 -13.65 -21.07
C LEU A 112 -9.85 -13.39 -20.21
N ALA A 113 -10.37 -14.45 -19.57
CA ALA A 113 -11.47 -14.32 -18.63
C ALA A 113 -11.04 -13.50 -17.40
N VAL A 114 -11.72 -12.38 -17.16
CA VAL A 114 -11.45 -11.50 -16.01
C VAL A 114 -12.27 -11.98 -14.80
N PRO A 115 -11.64 -12.37 -13.70
CA PRO A 115 -12.34 -12.75 -12.48
C PRO A 115 -12.79 -11.50 -11.70
N TRP A 116 -13.85 -10.82 -12.17
CA TRP A 116 -14.33 -9.55 -11.61
C TRP A 116 -14.58 -9.56 -10.11
N GLN A 117 -15.07 -10.70 -9.61
CA GLN A 117 -15.33 -10.86 -8.18
C GLN A 117 -14.04 -10.85 -7.37
N ALA A 118 -13.02 -11.56 -7.83
CA ALA A 118 -11.70 -11.56 -7.19
C ALA A 118 -11.04 -10.16 -7.27
N VAL A 119 -11.10 -9.50 -8.43
CA VAL A 119 -10.55 -8.15 -8.62
C VAL A 119 -11.18 -7.16 -7.63
N SER A 120 -12.49 -7.18 -7.45
CA SER A 120 -13.18 -6.28 -6.51
C SER A 120 -12.80 -6.54 -5.06
N TYR A 121 -12.75 -7.81 -4.62
CA TYR A 121 -12.32 -8.17 -3.27
C TYR A 121 -10.88 -7.73 -2.98
N TYR A 122 -9.96 -8.01 -3.89
CA TYR A 122 -8.56 -7.63 -3.73
C TYR A 122 -8.36 -6.11 -3.72
N THR A 123 -9.07 -5.38 -4.58
CA THR A 123 -9.02 -3.91 -4.58
C THR A 123 -9.48 -3.33 -3.25
N LEU A 124 -10.58 -3.84 -2.70
CA LEU A 124 -11.12 -3.41 -1.41
C LEU A 124 -10.14 -3.78 -0.27
N MET A 125 -9.54 -4.96 -0.32
CA MET A 125 -8.52 -5.39 0.64
C MET A 125 -7.29 -4.48 0.61
N LEU A 126 -6.77 -4.13 -0.58
CA LEU A 126 -5.65 -3.19 -0.71
C LEU A 126 -6.01 -1.78 -0.24
N ALA A 127 -7.22 -1.31 -0.51
CA ALA A 127 -7.69 -0.01 -0.02
C ALA A 127 -7.73 0.02 1.52
N THR A 128 -8.29 -1.01 2.14
CA THR A 128 -8.38 -1.14 3.60
C THR A 128 -6.98 -1.24 4.23
N LEU A 129 -6.10 -2.06 3.65
CA LEU A 129 -4.71 -2.19 4.07
C LEU A 129 -3.98 -0.85 4.01
N SER A 130 -4.11 -0.13 2.88
CA SER A 130 -3.51 1.18 2.69
C SER A 130 -4.01 2.18 3.74
N TRP A 131 -5.30 2.17 4.03
CA TRP A 131 -5.91 3.05 5.03
C TRP A 131 -5.39 2.76 6.44
N CYS A 132 -5.30 1.48 6.83
CA CYS A 132 -4.75 1.07 8.13
C CYS A 132 -3.29 1.52 8.29
N PHE A 133 -2.44 1.27 7.30
CA PHE A 133 -1.02 1.65 7.39
C PHE A 133 -0.80 3.16 7.32
N LEU A 134 -1.65 3.91 6.60
CA LEU A 134 -1.64 5.37 6.64
C LEU A 134 -2.00 5.88 8.03
N GLY A 135 -3.03 5.31 8.67
CA GLY A 135 -3.43 5.65 10.04
C GLY A 135 -2.30 5.38 11.04
N LEU A 136 -1.67 4.20 10.96
CA LEU A 136 -0.50 3.84 11.77
C LEU A 136 0.68 4.79 11.54
N GLY A 137 1.01 5.10 10.29
CA GLY A 137 2.09 6.03 9.95
C GLY A 137 1.84 7.44 10.50
N MET A 138 0.61 7.94 10.41
CA MET A 138 0.21 9.22 11.00
C MET A 138 0.32 9.19 12.53
N LEU A 139 -0.14 8.12 13.17
CA LEU A 139 -0.04 7.94 14.62
C LEU A 139 1.42 7.94 15.07
N LEU A 140 2.29 7.15 14.44
CA LEU A 140 3.73 7.11 14.74
C LEU A 140 4.38 8.48 14.53
N SER A 141 3.98 9.19 13.48
CA SER A 141 4.46 10.54 13.19
C SER A 141 4.11 11.56 14.27
N THR A 142 2.98 11.41 14.97
CA THR A 142 2.58 12.30 16.06
C THR A 142 3.29 11.99 17.37
N LEU A 143 3.64 10.73 17.61
CA LEU A 143 4.27 10.28 18.86
C LEU A 143 5.75 10.70 18.98
N VAL A 144 6.44 10.84 17.86
CA VAL A 144 7.89 11.05 17.83
C VAL A 144 8.24 12.50 17.47
N ARG A 145 9.33 13.00 18.04
CA ARG A 145 9.78 14.38 17.82
C ARG A 145 10.83 14.53 16.73
N LYS A 146 11.60 13.47 16.45
CA LYS A 146 12.68 13.49 15.44
C LYS A 146 12.37 12.50 14.31
N GLN A 147 12.63 12.93 13.08
CA GLN A 147 12.33 12.16 11.88
C GLN A 147 13.08 10.81 11.82
N GLU A 148 14.31 10.77 12.31
CA GLU A 148 15.13 9.54 12.34
C GLU A 148 14.49 8.45 13.20
N TRP A 149 14.04 8.81 14.42
CA TRP A 149 13.35 7.89 15.33
C TRP A 149 12.00 7.43 14.77
N ALA A 150 11.30 8.32 14.08
CA ALA A 150 10.03 8.02 13.45
C ALA A 150 10.17 6.96 12.34
N LEU A 151 11.23 7.06 11.53
CA LEU A 151 11.53 6.05 10.50
C LEU A 151 11.93 4.71 11.11
N GLY A 152 12.75 4.71 12.16
CA GLY A 152 13.14 3.51 12.88
C GLY A 152 11.95 2.77 13.47
N LEU A 153 11.03 3.49 14.14
CA LEU A 153 9.79 2.93 14.69
C LEU A 153 8.86 2.42 13.60
N ALA A 154 8.76 3.11 12.46
CA ALA A 154 7.94 2.66 11.34
C ALA A 154 8.45 1.34 10.77
N PHE A 155 9.76 1.21 10.57
CA PHE A 155 10.38 -0.02 10.11
C PHE A 155 10.22 -1.17 11.12
N LEU A 156 10.44 -0.88 12.40
CA LEU A 156 10.27 -1.85 13.49
C LEU A 156 8.81 -2.31 13.61
N SER A 157 7.85 -1.39 13.49
CA SER A 157 6.41 -1.70 13.48
C SER A 157 6.03 -2.62 12.31
N TRP A 158 6.56 -2.35 11.12
CA TRP A 158 6.34 -3.21 9.95
C TRP A 158 6.92 -4.60 10.14
N LEU A 159 8.16 -4.70 10.61
CA LEU A 159 8.84 -5.96 10.85
C LEU A 159 8.11 -6.79 11.93
N LEU A 160 7.64 -6.14 12.99
CA LEU A 160 6.88 -6.78 14.05
C LEU A 160 5.53 -7.31 13.55
N LEU A 161 4.83 -6.55 12.69
CA LEU A 161 3.60 -7.00 12.06
C LEU A 161 3.82 -8.20 11.13
N LEU A 162 4.90 -8.22 10.35
CA LEU A 162 5.25 -9.38 9.52
C LEU A 162 5.50 -10.62 10.37
N LEU A 163 6.36 -10.51 11.40
CA LEU A 163 6.65 -11.63 12.30
C LEU A 163 5.38 -12.15 12.99
N PHE A 164 4.48 -11.25 13.38
CA PHE A 164 3.23 -11.63 14.04
C PHE A 164 2.27 -12.35 13.06
N LEU A 165 2.19 -11.89 11.82
CA LEU A 165 1.41 -12.55 10.77
C LEU A 165 1.96 -13.94 10.43
N ASP A 166 3.27 -14.07 10.28
CA ASP A 166 3.92 -15.35 10.03
C ASP A 166 3.72 -16.34 11.20
N ALA A 167 3.84 -15.86 12.43
CA ALA A 167 3.60 -16.68 13.62
C ALA A 167 2.14 -17.19 13.70
N ILE A 168 1.16 -16.35 13.35
CA ILE A 168 -0.25 -16.74 13.29
C ILE A 168 -0.46 -17.78 12.19
N LEU A 169 0.10 -17.57 10.98
CA LEU A 169 -0.03 -18.49 9.87
C LEU A 169 0.56 -19.87 10.20
N ILE A 170 1.75 -19.91 10.81
CA ILE A 170 2.38 -21.14 11.28
C ILE A 170 1.52 -21.81 12.36
N GLY A 171 1.01 -21.04 13.31
CA GLY A 171 0.13 -21.56 14.36
C GLY A 171 -1.14 -22.21 13.82
N VAL A 172 -1.77 -21.58 12.83
CA VAL A 172 -2.97 -22.13 12.15
C VAL A 172 -2.63 -23.40 11.34
N MET A 173 -1.47 -23.41 10.64
CA MET A 173 -1.05 -24.59 9.88
C MET A 173 -0.67 -25.78 10.75
N LEU A 174 -0.20 -25.55 11.99
CA LEU A 174 0.12 -26.61 12.93
C LEU A 174 -1.13 -27.21 13.63
N GLN A 175 -2.27 -26.52 13.57
CA GLN A 175 -3.53 -26.99 14.15
C GLN A 175 -4.39 -27.83 13.16
N HIS A 176 -4.03 -27.84 11.88
CA HIS A 176 -4.63 -28.66 10.81
C HIS A 176 -3.66 -29.74 10.34
#